data_9c74004012d86c8a9de4af340ebed3c8
#
_entry.id   9c74004012d86c8a9de4af340ebed3c8
#
_cell.length_a   1.000
_cell.length_b   1.000
_cell.length_c   1.000
_cell.angle_alpha   90.00
_cell.angle_beta   90.00
_cell.angle_gamma   90.00
#
_symmetry.space_group_name_H-M   'P 1'
#
loop_
_entity.id
_entity.type
_entity.pdbx_description
1 polymer ?
#
loop_
_entity_poly.entity_id
_entity_poly.type
_entity_poly.pdbx_seq_one_letter_code
_entity_poly.pdbx_strand_id
1 'polypeptide(L)'
;MQLFPDPKILLSIGNIHVTWYAVFILTGALIAYVLSLRTLKKWGYDSEMLENFFVPMLLIAIIGARLYYVIFEWERYVADPIRIFYIWEGGLAIHGGLIAGVAFGLWYFRRMKVDGLRVMDAIFPNILIAQALGRWGNFINQEAFGRVVSESYYQGWPSFIKDQMYIGGQYREPTFLYESLANLLGFALITFVYRKHGRRKRGDLAWAYCAWYGAVRFVIESMRSDALMAGGLRIAQLVSLLLVIVGIAGIIGVWDRLFRRFWPFRREKPAVIFDLDGTLIDSRALVDASFVHTMHELKPSYIVTKQDKDAFFGPPLQVSFARYFDSEAEVDHAVDVYRAYNKAHHDELVTLFDGVEEVLRTLKERGCSLGVMSNKKRDIVDMGLSHTGIGRYIDAVLGGDEIDRPKPDPQGILRVCGELRHDHDNVVYVGDSPSDIEAAKNMAAFSVAFVSDASREEALQALSPCALIHEFRELIDIVKEEREWSDTTIW
;
A
#
# COMPACT_ATOMS: atom_id res chain seq x y z
N MET A 1 -28.88 19.70 29.65
CA MET A 1 -28.00 18.63 30.19
C MET A 1 -26.65 18.80 29.50
N GLN A 2 -25.63 19.27 30.22
CA GLN A 2 -24.29 19.37 29.59
C GLN A 2 -23.82 17.96 29.22
N LEU A 3 -23.53 17.74 27.99
CA LEU A 3 -23.09 16.43 27.45
C LEU A 3 -21.74 16.02 28.09
N PHE A 4 -20.97 17.02 28.55
CA PHE A 4 -19.68 16.85 29.17
C PHE A 4 -19.70 17.53 30.56
N PRO A 5 -19.65 16.76 31.64
CA PRO A 5 -19.73 17.31 33.03
C PRO A 5 -18.55 18.23 33.39
N ASP A 6 -17.35 17.92 32.87
CA ASP A 6 -16.20 18.82 32.83
C ASP A 6 -15.79 19.03 31.39
N PRO A 7 -15.81 20.27 30.87
CA PRO A 7 -15.55 20.52 29.45
C PRO A 7 -14.14 20.11 28.97
N LYS A 8 -13.22 19.87 29.89
CA LYS A 8 -11.82 19.61 29.50
C LYS A 8 -11.28 18.27 29.97
N ILE A 9 -11.74 17.75 31.09
CA ILE A 9 -11.17 16.57 31.75
C ILE A 9 -12.15 15.39 31.64
N LEU A 10 -11.75 14.31 31.03
CA LEU A 10 -12.50 13.04 30.99
C LEU A 10 -12.29 12.27 32.30
N LEU A 11 -11.04 12.15 32.75
CA LEU A 11 -10.66 11.34 33.91
C LEU A 11 -9.46 11.97 34.62
N SER A 12 -9.50 11.92 35.94
CA SER A 12 -8.40 12.34 36.81
C SER A 12 -7.93 11.16 37.66
N ILE A 13 -6.65 10.81 37.57
CA ILE A 13 -6.01 9.77 38.39
C ILE A 13 -4.84 10.43 39.11
N GLY A 14 -5.06 10.81 40.36
CA GLY A 14 -4.11 11.62 41.12
C GLY A 14 -3.86 12.97 40.44
N ASN A 15 -2.60 13.27 40.13
CA ASN A 15 -2.20 14.50 39.43
C ASN A 15 -2.24 14.40 37.90
N ILE A 16 -2.65 13.27 37.35
CA ILE A 16 -2.75 13.07 35.89
C ILE A 16 -4.18 13.32 35.45
N HIS A 17 -4.36 14.27 34.55
CA HIS A 17 -5.65 14.63 33.97
C HIS A 17 -5.70 14.23 32.52
N VAL A 18 -6.59 13.28 32.18
CA VAL A 18 -6.84 12.86 30.78
C VAL A 18 -7.93 13.76 30.22
N THR A 19 -7.58 14.54 29.20
CA THR A 19 -8.52 15.45 28.54
C THR A 19 -9.25 14.77 27.40
N TRP A 20 -10.49 15.20 27.13
CA TRP A 20 -11.23 14.77 25.93
C TRP A 20 -10.45 15.01 24.63
N TYR A 21 -9.76 16.14 24.57
CA TYR A 21 -8.90 16.49 23.43
C TYR A 21 -7.83 15.40 23.15
N ALA A 22 -7.15 14.95 24.21
CA ALA A 22 -6.17 13.87 24.09
C ALA A 22 -6.80 12.56 23.60
N VAL A 23 -8.00 12.23 24.09
CA VAL A 23 -8.72 11.01 23.67
C VAL A 23 -9.07 11.07 22.19
N PHE A 24 -9.60 12.18 21.68
CA PHE A 24 -9.92 12.32 20.26
C PHE A 24 -8.68 12.23 19.38
N ILE A 25 -7.57 12.86 19.76
CA ILE A 25 -6.32 12.79 19.01
C ILE A 25 -5.76 11.37 18.99
N LEU A 26 -5.69 10.72 20.15
CA LEU A 26 -5.16 9.35 20.26
C LEU A 26 -6.04 8.34 19.51
N THR A 27 -7.35 8.47 19.61
CA THR A 27 -8.28 7.62 18.85
C THR A 27 -8.10 7.82 17.34
N GLY A 28 -8.00 9.08 16.89
CA GLY A 28 -7.74 9.41 15.50
C GLY A 28 -6.41 8.85 14.99
N ALA A 29 -5.35 9.01 15.79
CA ALA A 29 -4.04 8.48 15.48
C ALA A 29 -4.03 6.94 15.39
N LEU A 30 -4.73 6.28 16.33
CA LEU A 30 -4.85 4.81 16.33
C LEU A 30 -5.62 4.30 15.09
N ILE A 31 -6.73 4.95 14.73
CA ILE A 31 -7.48 4.60 13.52
C ILE A 31 -6.61 4.81 12.29
N ALA A 32 -5.94 5.94 12.15
CA ALA A 32 -5.04 6.23 11.04
C ALA A 32 -3.91 5.18 10.97
N TYR A 33 -3.31 4.82 12.10
CA TYR A 33 -2.28 3.80 12.20
C TYR A 33 -2.79 2.43 11.72
N VAL A 34 -3.92 1.95 12.25
CA VAL A 34 -4.49 0.64 11.88
C VAL A 34 -4.84 0.57 10.39
N LEU A 35 -5.42 1.63 9.83
CA LEU A 35 -5.75 1.69 8.41
C LEU A 35 -4.49 1.74 7.54
N SER A 36 -3.46 2.47 7.96
CA SER A 36 -2.17 2.51 7.27
C SER A 36 -1.48 1.17 7.28
N LEU A 37 -1.49 0.48 8.42
CA LEU A 37 -0.93 -0.86 8.59
C LEU A 37 -1.64 -1.88 7.68
N ARG A 38 -2.98 -1.85 7.65
CA ARG A 38 -3.77 -2.69 6.74
C ARG A 38 -3.46 -2.41 5.27
N THR A 39 -3.25 -1.14 4.92
CA THR A 39 -2.90 -0.75 3.55
C THR A 39 -1.51 -1.25 3.17
N LEU A 40 -0.50 -1.09 4.04
CA LEU A 40 0.86 -1.57 3.80
C LEU A 40 0.92 -3.09 3.72
N LYS A 41 0.25 -3.81 4.62
CA LYS A 41 0.12 -5.27 4.53
C LYS A 41 -0.51 -5.72 3.21
N LYS A 42 -1.56 -5.02 2.76
CA LYS A 42 -2.19 -5.30 1.46
C LYS A 42 -1.23 -5.03 0.28
N TRP A 43 -0.24 -4.16 0.44
CA TRP A 43 0.79 -3.87 -0.55
C TRP A 43 2.05 -4.72 -0.41
N GLY A 44 2.04 -5.74 0.45
CA GLY A 44 3.17 -6.66 0.64
C GLY A 44 4.28 -6.13 1.55
N TYR A 45 4.10 -4.98 2.20
CA TYR A 45 5.08 -4.48 3.17
C TYR A 45 4.96 -5.22 4.50
N ASP A 46 6.11 -5.47 5.12
CA ASP A 46 6.15 -6.02 6.46
C ASP A 46 5.54 -5.04 7.48
N SER A 47 4.64 -5.55 8.30
CA SER A 47 4.01 -4.75 9.37
C SER A 47 4.99 -4.28 10.42
N GLU A 48 6.01 -5.10 10.72
CA GLU A 48 7.05 -4.80 11.71
C GLU A 48 7.81 -3.52 11.35
N MET A 49 7.99 -3.25 10.05
CA MET A 49 8.59 -2.01 9.57
C MET A 49 7.84 -0.76 10.06
N LEU A 50 6.49 -0.75 9.96
CA LEU A 50 5.69 0.40 10.39
C LEU A 50 5.61 0.48 11.92
N GLU A 51 5.55 -0.65 12.60
CA GLU A 51 5.57 -0.71 14.07
C GLU A 51 6.87 -0.13 14.62
N ASN A 52 8.00 -0.55 14.06
CA ASN A 52 9.33 -0.04 14.41
C ASN A 52 9.56 1.41 13.97
N PHE A 53 8.77 1.95 13.05
CA PHE A 53 8.81 3.35 12.65
C PHE A 53 7.99 4.24 13.55
N PHE A 54 6.76 3.84 13.90
CA PHE A 54 5.75 4.72 14.48
C PHE A 54 6.15 5.22 15.88
N VAL A 55 6.56 4.32 16.77
CA VAL A 55 6.91 4.69 18.15
C VAL A 55 8.15 5.60 18.21
N PRO A 56 9.28 5.27 17.57
CA PRO A 56 10.43 6.18 17.54
C PRO A 56 10.11 7.52 16.88
N MET A 57 9.33 7.54 15.82
CA MET A 57 8.92 8.77 15.14
C MET A 57 8.14 9.69 16.08
N LEU A 58 7.21 9.15 16.86
CA LEU A 58 6.43 9.92 17.84
C LEU A 58 7.34 10.52 18.92
N LEU A 59 8.26 9.73 19.46
CA LEU A 59 9.21 10.21 20.48
C LEU A 59 10.13 11.32 19.93
N ILE A 60 10.66 11.12 18.73
CA ILE A 60 11.53 12.11 18.08
C ILE A 60 10.75 13.39 17.75
N ALA A 61 9.50 13.26 17.32
CA ALA A 61 8.64 14.43 17.09
C ALA A 61 8.37 15.22 18.38
N ILE A 62 8.14 14.55 19.51
CA ILE A 62 7.96 15.21 20.82
C ILE A 62 9.25 15.93 21.23
N ILE A 63 10.40 15.27 21.11
CA ILE A 63 11.70 15.88 21.40
C ILE A 63 11.95 17.09 20.49
N GLY A 64 11.70 16.96 19.20
CA GLY A 64 11.83 18.05 18.24
C GLY A 64 10.92 19.24 18.55
N ALA A 65 9.67 18.96 18.91
CA ALA A 65 8.70 19.98 19.32
C ALA A 65 9.20 20.75 20.56
N ARG A 66 9.76 20.03 21.53
CA ARG A 66 10.32 20.64 22.75
C ARG A 66 11.57 21.46 22.46
N LEU A 67 12.51 20.90 21.71
CA LEU A 67 13.75 21.60 21.35
C LEU A 67 13.47 22.90 20.58
N TYR A 68 12.55 22.85 19.61
CA TYR A 68 12.14 24.03 18.86
C TYR A 68 11.59 25.12 19.78
N TYR A 69 10.67 24.74 20.69
CA TYR A 69 10.09 25.68 21.63
C TYR A 69 11.15 26.29 22.55
N VAL A 70 12.05 25.48 23.11
CA VAL A 70 13.12 25.94 23.99
C VAL A 70 14.06 26.91 23.29
N ILE A 71 14.42 26.65 22.02
CA ILE A 71 15.29 27.53 21.23
C ILE A 71 14.65 28.92 21.06
N PHE A 72 13.37 28.98 20.73
CA PHE A 72 12.69 30.26 20.48
C PHE A 72 12.24 30.99 21.75
N GLU A 73 12.11 30.29 22.88
CA GLU A 73 11.74 30.84 24.19
C GLU A 73 12.87 30.69 25.19
N TRP A 74 14.13 30.76 24.71
CA TRP A 74 15.33 30.50 25.52
C TRP A 74 15.38 31.30 26.84
N GLU A 75 14.95 32.55 26.82
CA GLU A 75 14.94 33.42 27.98
C GLU A 75 14.18 32.83 29.18
N ARG A 76 13.16 32.01 28.94
CA ARG A 76 12.39 31.34 30.00
C ARG A 76 13.15 30.24 30.72
N TYR A 77 14.23 29.71 30.06
CA TYR A 77 14.98 28.55 30.55
C TYR A 77 16.37 28.92 31.11
N VAL A 78 16.86 30.12 30.86
CA VAL A 78 18.19 30.57 31.34
C VAL A 78 18.31 30.51 32.86
N ALA A 79 17.24 30.88 33.57
CA ALA A 79 17.23 30.92 35.05
C ALA A 79 17.09 29.52 35.69
N ASP A 80 16.44 28.58 35.01
CA ASP A 80 16.21 27.21 35.48
C ASP A 80 16.24 26.21 34.30
N PRO A 81 17.44 25.76 33.84
CA PRO A 81 17.58 24.87 32.67
C PRO A 81 16.93 23.50 32.84
N ILE A 82 16.68 23.03 34.08
CA ILE A 82 16.03 21.73 34.31
C ILE A 82 14.61 21.68 33.75
N ARG A 83 13.95 22.82 33.66
CA ARG A 83 12.59 22.95 33.10
C ARG A 83 12.50 22.62 31.62
N ILE A 84 13.64 22.52 30.92
CA ILE A 84 13.67 22.02 29.54
C ILE A 84 13.06 20.61 29.45
N PHE A 85 13.20 19.80 30.48
CA PHE A 85 12.68 18.44 30.52
C PHE A 85 11.22 18.33 31.00
N TYR A 86 10.62 19.41 31.50
CA TYR A 86 9.26 19.41 32.04
C TYR A 86 8.22 19.57 30.91
N ILE A 87 8.09 18.51 30.08
CA ILE A 87 7.16 18.51 28.93
C ILE A 87 5.68 18.56 29.36
N TRP A 88 5.37 18.17 30.57
CA TRP A 88 4.03 18.20 31.14
C TRP A 88 3.55 19.64 31.53
N GLU A 89 4.44 20.61 31.59
CA GLU A 89 4.11 22.03 31.77
C GLU A 89 3.70 22.71 30.44
N GLY A 90 3.66 21.96 29.35
CA GLY A 90 3.42 22.48 27.99
C GLY A 90 4.72 22.92 27.30
N GLY A 91 4.61 23.86 26.37
CA GLY A 91 5.78 24.35 25.62
C GLY A 91 6.30 23.36 24.59
N LEU A 92 5.38 22.88 23.74
CA LEU A 92 5.66 22.03 22.58
C LEU A 92 5.27 22.78 21.29
N ALA A 93 6.23 23.02 20.41
CA ALA A 93 5.99 23.69 19.15
C ALA A 93 5.78 22.65 18.02
N ILE A 94 4.61 22.68 17.41
CA ILE A 94 4.23 21.73 16.34
C ILE A 94 5.22 21.73 15.16
N HIS A 95 5.82 22.89 14.85
CA HIS A 95 6.80 23.03 13.77
C HIS A 95 8.06 22.19 14.04
N GLY A 96 8.55 22.17 15.27
CA GLY A 96 9.71 21.37 15.66
C GLY A 96 9.42 19.86 15.55
N GLY A 97 8.22 19.45 15.97
CA GLY A 97 7.77 18.06 15.85
C GLY A 97 7.69 17.62 14.39
N LEU A 98 7.13 18.46 13.52
CA LEU A 98 7.02 18.17 12.09
C LEU A 98 8.39 18.05 11.42
N ILE A 99 9.30 18.99 11.68
CA ILE A 99 10.66 18.97 11.13
C ILE A 99 11.40 17.71 11.57
N ALA A 100 11.37 17.39 12.86
CA ALA A 100 12.05 16.22 13.42
C ALA A 100 11.44 14.90 12.90
N GLY A 101 10.11 14.82 12.82
CA GLY A 101 9.40 13.66 12.29
C GLY A 101 9.71 13.41 10.82
N VAL A 102 9.71 14.45 9.99
CA VAL A 102 10.10 14.34 8.56
C VAL A 102 11.57 13.92 8.41
N ALA A 103 12.49 14.55 9.17
CA ALA A 103 13.89 14.20 9.11
C ALA A 103 14.15 12.74 9.51
N PHE A 104 13.49 12.28 10.59
CA PHE A 104 13.55 10.89 11.01
C PHE A 104 12.97 9.94 9.94
N GLY A 105 11.82 10.27 9.36
CA GLY A 105 11.19 9.46 8.32
C GLY A 105 12.10 9.29 7.10
N LEU A 106 12.70 10.39 6.63
CA LEU A 106 13.66 10.34 5.52
C LEU A 106 14.88 9.47 5.84
N TRP A 107 15.42 9.58 7.06
CA TRP A 107 16.54 8.76 7.50
C TRP A 107 16.13 7.29 7.62
N TYR A 108 15.00 6.98 8.26
CA TYR A 108 14.52 5.64 8.52
C TYR A 108 14.26 4.88 7.22
N PHE A 109 13.48 5.46 6.29
CA PHE A 109 13.15 4.80 5.02
C PHE A 109 14.40 4.57 4.15
N ARG A 110 15.35 5.51 4.17
CA ARG A 110 16.65 5.28 3.53
C ARG A 110 17.43 4.13 4.16
N ARG A 111 17.45 4.04 5.49
CA ARG A 111 18.15 2.98 6.23
C ARG A 111 17.52 1.61 5.98
N MET A 112 16.19 1.54 5.92
CA MET A 112 15.43 0.34 5.65
C MET A 112 15.37 -0.01 4.15
N LYS A 113 15.87 0.88 3.28
CA LYS A 113 15.79 0.75 1.81
C LYS A 113 14.36 0.58 1.30
N VAL A 114 13.41 1.27 1.92
CA VAL A 114 11.99 1.27 1.57
C VAL A 114 11.65 2.58 0.87
N ASP A 115 10.77 2.50 -0.14
CA ASP A 115 10.25 3.71 -0.79
C ASP A 115 9.35 4.52 0.16
N GLY A 116 9.92 5.60 0.69
CA GLY A 116 9.20 6.48 1.61
C GLY A 116 7.95 7.11 1.01
N LEU A 117 7.91 7.40 -0.30
CA LEU A 117 6.73 7.96 -0.97
C LEU A 117 5.57 6.96 -0.97
N ARG A 118 5.86 5.67 -1.14
CA ARG A 118 4.84 4.61 -1.02
C ARG A 118 4.30 4.49 0.39
N VAL A 119 5.17 4.52 1.38
CA VAL A 119 4.74 4.50 2.78
C VAL A 119 3.90 5.74 3.09
N MET A 120 4.26 6.90 2.57
CA MET A 120 3.46 8.12 2.70
C MET A 120 2.09 7.99 2.02
N ASP A 121 1.99 7.32 0.85
CA ASP A 121 0.70 7.03 0.19
C ASP A 121 -0.22 6.16 1.07
N ALA A 122 0.34 5.28 1.88
CA ALA A 122 -0.44 4.47 2.81
C ALA A 122 -0.87 5.24 4.06
N ILE A 123 -0.09 6.24 4.50
CA ILE A 123 -0.29 6.96 5.76
C ILE A 123 -1.11 8.25 5.56
N PHE A 124 -0.74 9.09 4.61
CA PHE A 124 -1.24 10.47 4.51
C PHE A 124 -2.75 10.58 4.34
N PRO A 125 -3.43 9.78 3.49
CA PRO A 125 -4.88 9.84 3.41
C PRO A 125 -5.58 9.57 4.75
N ASN A 126 -5.02 8.67 5.57
CA ASN A 126 -5.57 8.29 6.87
C ASN A 126 -5.39 9.39 7.93
N ILE A 127 -4.42 10.29 7.76
CA ILE A 127 -4.25 11.46 8.64
C ILE A 127 -5.50 12.35 8.61
N LEU A 128 -6.22 12.43 7.47
CA LEU A 128 -7.47 13.20 7.39
C LEU A 128 -8.52 12.72 8.38
N ILE A 129 -8.59 11.41 8.67
CA ILE A 129 -9.48 10.88 9.72
C ILE A 129 -9.03 11.37 11.11
N ALA A 130 -7.73 11.29 11.39
CA ALA A 130 -7.18 11.75 12.65
C ALA A 130 -7.43 13.26 12.85
N GLN A 131 -7.25 14.04 11.80
CA GLN A 131 -7.55 15.48 11.81
C GLN A 131 -9.04 15.74 12.00
N ALA A 132 -9.92 15.00 11.32
CA ALA A 132 -11.36 15.14 11.48
C ALA A 132 -11.81 14.90 12.93
N LEU A 133 -11.28 13.84 13.57
CA LEU A 133 -11.56 13.55 14.99
C LEU A 133 -10.94 14.59 15.91
N GLY A 134 -9.73 15.06 15.64
CA GLY A 134 -9.08 16.10 16.43
C GLY A 134 -9.88 17.41 16.48
N ARG A 135 -10.67 17.74 15.42
CA ARG A 135 -11.55 18.92 15.44
C ARG A 135 -12.67 18.83 16.47
N TRP A 136 -13.14 17.65 16.82
CA TRP A 136 -14.08 17.47 17.92
C TRP A 136 -13.45 17.79 19.29
N GLY A 137 -12.14 17.59 19.44
CA GLY A 137 -11.40 18.07 20.61
C GLY A 137 -11.42 19.60 20.72
N ASN A 138 -11.22 20.33 19.60
CA ASN A 138 -11.35 21.78 19.58
C ASN A 138 -12.77 22.25 19.95
N PHE A 139 -13.80 21.53 19.49
CA PHE A 139 -15.20 21.79 19.86
C PHE A 139 -15.42 21.69 21.37
N ILE A 140 -14.89 20.66 22.02
CA ILE A 140 -15.03 20.49 23.47
C ILE A 140 -14.26 21.57 24.23
N ASN A 141 -13.05 21.90 23.76
CA ASN A 141 -12.23 22.96 24.37
C ASN A 141 -12.74 24.37 24.09
N GLN A 142 -13.76 24.53 23.23
CA GLN A 142 -14.26 25.83 22.75
C GLN A 142 -13.16 26.73 22.19
N GLU A 143 -12.32 26.13 21.30
CA GLU A 143 -11.21 26.82 20.64
C GLU A 143 -11.29 26.65 19.11
N ALA A 144 -10.52 27.43 18.37
CA ALA A 144 -10.48 27.39 16.89
C ALA A 144 -11.86 27.67 16.23
N PHE A 145 -12.65 28.54 16.82
CA PHE A 145 -13.99 28.90 16.38
C PHE A 145 -13.98 30.03 15.34
N GLY A 146 -15.10 30.17 14.60
CA GLY A 146 -15.28 31.20 13.59
C GLY A 146 -15.81 32.52 14.12
N ARG A 147 -16.31 33.34 13.21
CA ARG A 147 -16.88 34.65 13.50
C ARG A 147 -18.15 34.57 14.36
N VAL A 148 -18.57 35.72 14.88
CA VAL A 148 -19.85 35.86 15.60
C VAL A 148 -21.00 35.67 14.61
N VAL A 149 -21.98 34.88 15.00
CA VAL A 149 -23.22 34.63 14.25
C VAL A 149 -24.44 34.88 15.15
N SER A 150 -25.60 35.08 14.52
CA SER A 150 -26.86 35.23 15.24
C SER A 150 -27.35 33.89 15.79
N GLU A 151 -28.20 33.93 16.81
CA GLU A 151 -28.84 32.73 17.33
C GLU A 151 -29.65 31.97 16.26
N SER A 152 -30.29 32.73 15.35
CA SER A 152 -31.05 32.14 14.22
C SER A 152 -30.20 31.29 13.26
N TYR A 153 -28.89 31.49 13.24
CA TYR A 153 -27.96 30.67 12.50
C TYR A 153 -28.03 29.18 12.92
N TYR A 154 -28.30 28.94 14.20
CA TYR A 154 -28.41 27.59 14.78
C TYR A 154 -29.83 27.04 14.75
N GLN A 155 -30.76 27.68 14.05
CA GLN A 155 -32.12 27.13 13.89
C GLN A 155 -32.08 25.79 13.14
N GLY A 156 -32.65 24.75 13.77
CA GLY A 156 -32.64 23.39 13.23
C GLY A 156 -31.34 22.58 13.50
N TRP A 157 -30.35 23.17 14.16
CA TRP A 157 -29.17 22.45 14.59
C TRP A 157 -29.41 21.66 15.88
N PRO A 158 -28.68 20.55 16.13
CA PRO A 158 -28.70 19.85 17.40
C PRO A 158 -28.34 20.79 18.57
N SER A 159 -29.09 20.73 19.67
CA SER A 159 -28.89 21.60 20.83
C SER A 159 -27.48 21.54 21.41
N PHE A 160 -26.90 20.34 21.46
CA PHE A 160 -25.55 20.16 21.98
C PHE A 160 -24.46 20.92 21.18
N ILE A 161 -24.66 21.12 19.87
CA ILE A 161 -23.75 21.95 19.03
C ILE A 161 -24.02 23.42 19.32
N LYS A 162 -25.29 23.83 19.30
CA LYS A 162 -25.69 25.22 19.57
C LYS A 162 -25.17 25.69 20.91
N ASP A 163 -25.41 24.91 21.97
CA ASP A 163 -25.05 25.28 23.33
C ASP A 163 -23.52 25.36 23.51
N GLN A 164 -22.79 24.43 22.96
CA GLN A 164 -21.32 24.40 23.04
C GLN A 164 -20.65 25.51 22.23
N MET A 165 -21.31 25.98 21.15
CA MET A 165 -20.82 27.09 20.32
C MET A 165 -21.22 28.47 20.85
N TYR A 166 -21.87 28.54 22.02
CA TYR A 166 -22.07 29.78 22.77
C TYR A 166 -20.84 30.10 23.63
N ILE A 167 -19.94 30.92 23.07
CA ILE A 167 -18.59 31.15 23.60
C ILE A 167 -18.42 32.63 23.89
N GLY A 168 -18.05 32.99 25.14
CA GLY A 168 -17.84 34.37 25.55
C GLY A 168 -19.11 35.25 25.43
N GLY A 169 -20.30 34.68 25.66
CA GLY A 169 -21.57 35.40 25.60
C GLY A 169 -22.13 35.57 24.16
N GLN A 170 -21.54 34.92 23.16
CA GLN A 170 -21.93 35.05 21.75
C GLN A 170 -21.89 33.70 21.04
N TYR A 171 -22.81 33.52 20.09
CA TYR A 171 -22.72 32.33 19.19
C TYR A 171 -21.60 32.50 18.20
N ARG A 172 -20.80 31.44 18.04
CA ARG A 172 -19.66 31.37 17.11
C ARG A 172 -19.89 30.35 15.99
N GLU A 173 -19.38 30.64 14.81
CA GLU A 173 -19.47 29.76 13.65
C GLU A 173 -18.69 28.44 13.89
N PRO A 174 -19.28 27.24 13.60
CA PRO A 174 -18.71 25.93 13.97
C PRO A 174 -17.67 25.47 12.96
N THR A 175 -16.56 26.16 12.86
CA THR A 175 -15.44 25.84 11.93
C THR A 175 -14.88 24.46 12.16
N PHE A 176 -14.95 23.92 13.39
CA PHE A 176 -14.56 22.55 13.71
C PHE A 176 -15.31 21.52 12.87
N LEU A 177 -16.62 21.70 12.70
CA LEU A 177 -17.48 20.79 11.95
C LEU A 177 -17.21 20.88 10.45
N TYR A 178 -17.01 22.07 9.92
CA TYR A 178 -16.69 22.26 8.50
C TYR A 178 -15.37 21.57 8.14
N GLU A 179 -14.33 21.79 8.97
CA GLU A 179 -13.03 21.17 8.75
C GLU A 179 -13.10 19.64 8.94
N SER A 180 -13.86 19.15 9.93
CA SER A 180 -14.08 17.73 10.16
C SER A 180 -14.73 17.05 8.95
N LEU A 181 -15.85 17.61 8.46
CA LEU A 181 -16.57 17.08 7.31
C LEU A 181 -15.74 17.16 6.02
N ALA A 182 -15.03 18.26 5.79
CA ALA A 182 -14.15 18.42 4.64
C ALA A 182 -12.99 17.39 4.67
N ASN A 183 -12.42 17.11 5.84
CA ASN A 183 -11.37 16.10 5.98
C ASN A 183 -11.91 14.68 5.74
N LEU A 184 -13.11 14.34 6.23
CA LEU A 184 -13.74 13.06 5.93
C LEU A 184 -14.07 12.91 4.45
N LEU A 185 -14.57 13.97 3.81
CA LEU A 185 -14.80 13.99 2.36
C LEU A 185 -13.50 13.80 1.60
N GLY A 186 -12.42 14.49 1.99
CA GLY A 186 -11.11 14.34 1.39
C GLY A 186 -10.56 12.91 1.52
N PHE A 187 -10.70 12.33 2.71
CA PHE A 187 -10.36 10.91 2.92
C PHE A 187 -11.13 10.00 1.95
N ALA A 188 -12.44 10.18 1.84
CA ALA A 188 -13.26 9.37 0.95
C ALA A 188 -12.87 9.55 -0.52
N LEU A 189 -12.69 10.77 -0.98
CA LEU A 189 -12.31 11.07 -2.37
C LEU A 189 -10.91 10.53 -2.70
N ILE A 190 -9.92 10.73 -1.83
CA ILE A 190 -8.55 10.26 -2.07
C ILE A 190 -8.49 8.73 -2.01
N THR A 191 -9.13 8.10 -1.04
CA THR A 191 -9.00 6.66 -0.80
C THR A 191 -9.86 5.84 -1.78
N PHE A 192 -11.10 6.25 -2.06
CA PHE A 192 -12.04 5.43 -2.84
C PHE A 192 -12.16 5.86 -4.30
N VAL A 193 -11.97 7.14 -4.60
CA VAL A 193 -12.10 7.64 -5.97
C VAL A 193 -10.73 7.84 -6.62
N TYR A 194 -9.88 8.71 -6.07
CA TYR A 194 -8.60 9.05 -6.69
C TYR A 194 -7.64 7.85 -6.73
N ARG A 195 -7.56 7.07 -5.64
CA ARG A 195 -6.75 5.85 -5.60
C ARG A 195 -7.18 4.82 -6.64
N LYS A 196 -8.48 4.72 -6.94
CA LYS A 196 -9.01 3.75 -7.90
C LYS A 196 -8.90 4.22 -9.35
N HIS A 197 -9.11 5.50 -9.61
CA HIS A 197 -9.27 6.03 -10.97
C HIS A 197 -8.17 7.03 -11.39
N GLY A 198 -7.52 7.69 -10.46
CA GLY A 198 -6.59 8.80 -10.75
C GLY A 198 -5.13 8.50 -10.46
N ARG A 199 -4.86 7.54 -9.59
CA ARG A 199 -3.51 7.25 -9.14
C ARG A 199 -2.67 6.57 -10.21
N ARG A 200 -1.50 7.14 -10.49
CA ARG A 200 -0.56 6.63 -11.51
C ARG A 200 0.89 6.56 -11.04
N LYS A 201 1.25 7.30 -9.98
CA LYS A 201 2.64 7.46 -9.53
C LYS A 201 2.74 7.24 -8.02
N ARG A 202 3.92 6.87 -7.58
CA ARG A 202 4.25 6.80 -6.15
C ARG A 202 4.23 8.20 -5.55
N GLY A 203 3.68 8.32 -4.35
CA GLY A 203 3.49 9.61 -3.68
C GLY A 203 2.22 10.36 -4.07
N ASP A 204 1.47 9.93 -5.09
CA ASP A 204 0.29 10.64 -5.58
C ASP A 204 -0.80 10.84 -4.52
N LEU A 205 -1.01 9.85 -3.65
CA LEU A 205 -2.00 9.99 -2.57
C LEU A 205 -1.51 10.96 -1.48
N ALA A 206 -0.21 10.96 -1.21
CA ALA A 206 0.40 11.91 -0.28
C ALA A 206 0.35 13.34 -0.83
N TRP A 207 0.61 13.53 -2.12
CA TRP A 207 0.47 14.84 -2.78
C TRP A 207 -0.98 15.30 -2.84
N ALA A 208 -1.92 14.39 -3.10
CA ALA A 208 -3.36 14.69 -3.07
C ALA A 208 -3.82 15.11 -1.68
N TYR A 209 -3.31 14.46 -0.62
CA TYR A 209 -3.53 14.89 0.76
C TYR A 209 -3.01 16.32 0.99
N CYS A 210 -1.78 16.62 0.58
CA CYS A 210 -1.20 17.96 0.75
C CYS A 210 -2.04 19.03 0.06
N ALA A 211 -2.47 18.78 -1.18
CA ALA A 211 -3.30 19.71 -1.95
C ALA A 211 -4.67 19.89 -1.29
N TRP A 212 -5.34 18.80 -0.90
CA TRP A 212 -6.65 18.84 -0.28
C TRP A 212 -6.63 19.54 1.08
N TYR A 213 -5.78 19.05 1.98
CA TYR A 213 -5.69 19.62 3.33
C TYR A 213 -5.26 21.08 3.30
N GLY A 214 -4.28 21.43 2.44
CA GLY A 214 -3.88 22.81 2.24
C GLY A 214 -5.03 23.70 1.78
N ALA A 215 -5.84 23.26 0.80
CA ALA A 215 -6.99 24.00 0.31
C ALA A 215 -8.06 24.18 1.40
N VAL A 216 -8.44 23.09 2.09
CA VAL A 216 -9.41 23.14 3.21
C VAL A 216 -8.92 24.06 4.30
N ARG A 217 -7.66 23.91 4.72
CA ARG A 217 -7.09 24.72 5.80
C ARG A 217 -6.99 26.19 5.45
N PHE A 218 -6.68 26.52 4.20
CA PHE A 218 -6.64 27.90 3.70
C PHE A 218 -8.01 28.58 3.87
N VAL A 219 -9.09 27.89 3.48
CA VAL A 219 -10.46 28.40 3.60
C VAL A 219 -10.88 28.51 5.05
N ILE A 220 -10.71 27.47 5.85
CA ILE A 220 -11.09 27.45 7.27
C ILE A 220 -10.36 28.52 8.06
N GLU A 221 -9.06 28.75 7.80
CA GLU A 221 -8.30 29.78 8.50
C GLU A 221 -8.83 31.19 8.19
N SER A 222 -9.40 31.42 7.01
CA SER A 222 -10.04 32.72 6.70
C SER A 222 -11.29 33.01 7.54
N MET A 223 -11.95 31.96 8.02
CA MET A 223 -13.17 32.05 8.83
C MET A 223 -12.88 32.20 10.33
N ARG A 224 -11.67 31.85 10.79
CA ARG A 224 -11.30 31.89 12.19
C ARG A 224 -11.12 33.29 12.73
N SER A 225 -11.61 33.51 13.93
CA SER A 225 -11.46 34.79 14.67
C SER A 225 -10.23 34.83 15.56
N ASP A 226 -9.65 33.65 15.90
CA ASP A 226 -8.48 33.47 16.79
C ASP A 226 -7.20 33.09 16.00
N ALA A 227 -7.11 33.50 14.73
CA ALA A 227 -5.98 33.19 13.86
C ALA A 227 -4.68 33.88 14.30
N LEU A 228 -3.56 33.15 14.24
CA LEU A 228 -2.22 33.69 14.50
C LEU A 228 -1.79 34.62 13.36
N MET A 229 -1.48 35.87 13.69
CA MET A 229 -1.10 36.91 12.74
C MET A 229 0.39 37.24 12.86
N ALA A 230 1.07 37.42 11.73
CA ALA A 230 2.41 37.97 11.64
C ALA A 230 2.46 39.05 10.54
N GLY A 231 2.74 40.29 10.90
CA GLY A 231 2.83 41.40 9.95
C GLY A 231 1.57 41.58 9.09
N GLY A 232 0.37 41.33 9.64
CA GLY A 232 -0.89 41.44 8.91
C GLY A 232 -1.29 40.21 8.09
N LEU A 233 -0.44 39.19 8.02
CA LEU A 233 -0.71 37.94 7.31
C LEU A 233 -1.02 36.78 8.29
N ARG A 234 -1.94 35.91 7.93
CA ARG A 234 -2.27 34.69 8.68
C ARG A 234 -1.23 33.62 8.34
N ILE A 235 -0.36 33.28 9.27
CA ILE A 235 0.75 32.30 9.04
C ILE A 235 0.22 30.98 8.52
N ALA A 236 -0.89 30.49 9.09
CA ALA A 236 -1.47 29.22 8.66
C ALA A 236 -1.98 29.25 7.21
N GLN A 237 -2.43 30.40 6.69
CA GLN A 237 -2.80 30.53 5.28
C GLN A 237 -1.60 30.44 4.34
N LEU A 238 -0.46 31.03 4.70
CA LEU A 238 0.78 30.93 3.91
C LEU A 238 1.28 29.47 3.86
N VAL A 239 1.28 28.79 4.99
CA VAL A 239 1.66 27.35 5.04
C VAL A 239 0.67 26.51 4.24
N SER A 240 -0.61 26.81 4.31
CA SER A 240 -1.65 26.09 3.55
C SER A 240 -1.50 26.29 2.04
N LEU A 241 -1.21 27.50 1.60
CA LEU A 241 -0.94 27.79 0.19
C LEU A 241 0.32 27.04 -0.29
N LEU A 242 1.37 27.00 0.53
CA LEU A 242 2.58 26.23 0.22
C LEU A 242 2.24 24.74 0.08
N LEU A 243 1.43 24.17 0.96
CA LEU A 243 1.00 22.77 0.88
C LEU A 243 0.20 22.49 -0.41
N VAL A 244 -0.68 23.41 -0.83
CA VAL A 244 -1.40 23.28 -2.11
C VAL A 244 -0.42 23.26 -3.29
N ILE A 245 0.53 24.19 -3.32
CA ILE A 245 1.53 24.29 -4.40
C ILE A 245 2.39 23.01 -4.43
N VAL A 246 2.87 22.56 -3.26
CA VAL A 246 3.68 21.34 -3.14
C VAL A 246 2.88 20.12 -3.58
N GLY A 247 1.63 20.00 -3.16
CA GLY A 247 0.75 18.90 -3.52
C GLY A 247 0.47 18.85 -5.03
N ILE A 248 0.07 19.97 -5.63
CA ILE A 248 -0.18 20.06 -7.07
C ILE A 248 1.10 19.78 -7.87
N ALA A 249 2.24 20.37 -7.47
CA ALA A 249 3.53 20.14 -8.11
C ALA A 249 3.93 18.64 -8.05
N GLY A 250 3.60 17.96 -6.96
CA GLY A 250 3.80 16.51 -6.83
C GLY A 250 2.93 15.71 -7.80
N ILE A 251 1.62 15.99 -7.83
CA ILE A 251 0.66 15.31 -8.73
C ILE A 251 1.07 15.46 -10.21
N ILE A 252 1.50 16.63 -10.63
CA ILE A 252 1.96 16.87 -12.03
C ILE A 252 3.41 16.45 -12.29
N GLY A 253 4.10 15.86 -11.27
CA GLY A 253 5.43 15.28 -11.43
C GLY A 253 6.59 16.28 -11.50
N VAL A 254 6.42 17.49 -10.98
CA VAL A 254 7.52 18.50 -10.89
C VAL A 254 8.66 17.98 -10.02
N TRP A 255 8.32 17.38 -8.86
CA TRP A 255 9.32 16.85 -7.93
C TRP A 255 10.10 15.68 -8.53
N ASP A 256 9.43 14.80 -9.29
CA ASP A 256 10.09 13.69 -9.99
C ASP A 256 11.15 14.21 -10.97
N ARG A 257 10.86 15.31 -11.67
CA ARG A 257 11.80 15.96 -12.61
C ARG A 257 12.97 16.66 -11.90
N LEU A 258 12.66 17.43 -10.85
CA LEU A 258 13.67 18.22 -10.12
C LEU A 258 14.60 17.33 -9.29
N PHE A 259 14.05 16.33 -8.61
CA PHE A 259 14.83 15.48 -7.71
C PHE A 259 15.35 14.19 -8.35
N ARG A 260 15.05 13.95 -9.61
CA ARG A 260 15.57 12.80 -10.37
C ARG A 260 17.11 12.63 -10.22
N ARG A 261 17.84 13.73 -10.06
CA ARG A 261 19.31 13.75 -9.91
C ARG A 261 19.78 13.55 -8.46
N PHE A 262 18.97 13.94 -7.49
CA PHE A 262 19.35 13.95 -6.06
C PHE A 262 18.72 12.82 -5.25
N TRP A 263 17.66 12.19 -5.78
CA TRP A 263 16.99 11.11 -5.09
C TRP A 263 17.79 9.82 -5.32
N PRO A 264 18.27 9.14 -4.25
CA PRO A 264 19.12 7.96 -4.38
C PRO A 264 18.40 6.72 -4.92
N PHE A 265 17.09 6.77 -5.08
CA PHE A 265 16.37 5.75 -5.82
C PHE A 265 16.60 6.02 -7.31
N ARG A 266 17.75 5.49 -7.83
CA ARG A 266 17.88 5.22 -9.25
C ARG A 266 16.61 4.60 -9.72
N ARG A 267 16.17 4.88 -10.95
CA ARG A 267 15.21 4.01 -11.64
C ARG A 267 15.81 2.60 -11.55
N GLU A 268 15.36 1.86 -10.54
CA GLU A 268 15.71 0.46 -10.45
C GLU A 268 15.10 -0.16 -11.69
N LYS A 269 15.88 -0.97 -12.38
CA LYS A 269 15.37 -1.75 -13.49
C LYS A 269 14.19 -2.57 -12.98
N PRO A 270 13.17 -2.85 -13.80
CA PRO A 270 11.97 -3.51 -13.31
C PRO A 270 12.31 -4.86 -12.68
N ALA A 271 11.58 -5.28 -11.68
CA ALA A 271 11.50 -6.66 -11.31
C ALA A 271 10.66 -7.39 -12.36
N VAL A 272 11.16 -8.52 -12.85
CA VAL A 272 10.38 -9.40 -13.73
C VAL A 272 10.05 -10.65 -12.94
N ILE A 273 8.77 -10.87 -12.70
CA ILE A 273 8.27 -12.00 -11.91
C ILE A 273 7.52 -12.92 -12.85
N PHE A 274 7.84 -14.19 -12.77
CA PHE A 274 7.30 -15.22 -13.66
C PHE A 274 6.41 -16.20 -12.89
N ASP A 275 5.38 -16.68 -13.53
CA ASP A 275 4.87 -18.01 -13.22
C ASP A 275 5.89 -19.07 -13.67
N LEU A 276 5.75 -20.29 -13.15
CA LEU A 276 6.67 -21.38 -13.47
C LEU A 276 6.13 -22.27 -14.60
N ASP A 277 4.99 -22.93 -14.34
CA ASP A 277 4.44 -23.98 -15.22
C ASP A 277 3.65 -23.39 -16.38
N GLY A 278 4.00 -23.74 -17.60
CA GLY A 278 3.39 -23.15 -18.80
C GLY A 278 4.01 -21.81 -19.19
N THR A 279 4.91 -21.27 -18.35
CA THR A 279 5.59 -19.98 -18.58
C THR A 279 7.09 -20.16 -18.74
N LEU A 280 7.81 -20.58 -17.70
CA LEU A 280 9.25 -20.86 -17.77
C LEU A 280 9.53 -22.30 -18.18
N ILE A 281 8.75 -23.23 -17.64
CA ILE A 281 8.90 -24.66 -17.89
C ILE A 281 7.66 -25.23 -18.58
N ASP A 282 7.90 -26.08 -19.57
CA ASP A 282 6.85 -26.91 -20.14
C ASP A 282 6.71 -28.19 -19.29
N SER A 283 5.70 -28.17 -18.43
CA SER A 283 5.33 -29.31 -17.60
C SER A 283 4.07 -30.04 -18.09
N ARG A 284 3.57 -29.70 -19.31
CA ARG A 284 2.31 -30.24 -19.82
C ARG A 284 2.34 -31.75 -19.90
N ALA A 285 3.43 -32.33 -20.45
CA ALA A 285 3.58 -33.75 -20.53
C ALA A 285 3.56 -34.47 -19.19
N LEU A 286 4.20 -33.87 -18.17
CA LEU A 286 4.23 -34.39 -16.81
C LEU A 286 2.83 -34.32 -16.13
N VAL A 287 2.13 -33.21 -16.29
CA VAL A 287 0.78 -33.03 -15.72
C VAL A 287 -0.19 -34.04 -16.35
N ASP A 288 -0.17 -34.16 -17.68
CA ASP A 288 -1.01 -35.09 -18.42
C ASP A 288 -0.74 -36.54 -18.01
N ALA A 289 0.52 -36.94 -17.92
CA ALA A 289 0.93 -38.30 -17.53
C ALA A 289 0.51 -38.59 -16.07
N SER A 290 0.73 -37.65 -15.16
CA SER A 290 0.35 -37.78 -13.75
C SER A 290 -1.16 -37.91 -13.58
N PHE A 291 -1.94 -37.11 -14.32
CA PHE A 291 -3.40 -37.19 -14.30
C PHE A 291 -3.91 -38.53 -14.85
N VAL A 292 -3.41 -38.95 -16.00
CA VAL A 292 -3.77 -40.24 -16.62
C VAL A 292 -3.43 -41.43 -15.69
N HIS A 293 -2.23 -41.38 -15.07
CA HIS A 293 -1.82 -42.44 -14.13
C HIS A 293 -2.79 -42.49 -12.92
N THR A 294 -3.10 -41.35 -12.33
CA THR A 294 -4.00 -41.25 -11.16
C THR A 294 -5.40 -41.78 -11.51
N MET A 295 -5.93 -41.38 -12.64
CA MET A 295 -7.24 -41.86 -13.08
C MET A 295 -7.24 -43.36 -13.40
N HIS A 296 -6.18 -43.87 -14.02
CA HIS A 296 -6.05 -45.29 -14.28
C HIS A 296 -5.95 -46.14 -13.01
N GLU A 297 -5.28 -45.62 -11.98
CA GLU A 297 -5.10 -46.34 -10.72
C GLU A 297 -6.39 -46.32 -9.87
N LEU A 298 -7.06 -45.16 -9.78
CA LEU A 298 -8.20 -44.99 -8.88
C LEU A 298 -9.57 -45.18 -9.54
N LYS A 299 -9.65 -44.96 -10.84
CA LYS A 299 -10.86 -45.16 -11.67
C LYS A 299 -10.55 -45.86 -13.01
N PRO A 300 -10.16 -47.13 -12.99
CA PRO A 300 -9.68 -47.84 -14.19
C PRO A 300 -10.69 -47.89 -15.36
N SER A 301 -11.99 -47.75 -15.05
CA SER A 301 -13.03 -47.71 -16.08
C SER A 301 -13.24 -46.34 -16.72
N TYR A 302 -12.59 -45.30 -16.22
CA TYR A 302 -12.71 -43.94 -16.75
C TYR A 302 -11.70 -43.73 -17.88
N ILE A 303 -12.21 -43.33 -19.05
CA ILE A 303 -11.34 -43.04 -20.21
C ILE A 303 -11.06 -41.54 -20.21
N VAL A 304 -9.82 -41.16 -19.89
CA VAL A 304 -9.36 -39.77 -19.90
C VAL A 304 -9.34 -39.24 -21.32
N THR A 305 -10.12 -38.21 -21.60
CA THR A 305 -10.19 -37.54 -22.91
C THR A 305 -9.21 -36.36 -23.00
N LYS A 306 -9.03 -35.82 -24.20
CA LYS A 306 -8.25 -34.58 -24.38
C LYS A 306 -8.87 -33.42 -23.62
N GLN A 307 -10.20 -33.34 -23.63
CA GLN A 307 -10.93 -32.29 -22.93
C GLN A 307 -10.71 -32.34 -21.40
N ASP A 308 -10.63 -33.54 -20.82
CA ASP A 308 -10.30 -33.71 -19.39
C ASP A 308 -8.90 -33.18 -19.06
N LYS A 309 -7.90 -33.50 -19.89
CA LYS A 309 -6.53 -33.02 -19.74
C LYS A 309 -6.45 -31.49 -19.82
N ASP A 310 -7.14 -30.89 -20.78
CA ASP A 310 -7.17 -29.44 -20.96
C ASP A 310 -7.85 -28.73 -19.79
N ALA A 311 -8.91 -29.32 -19.25
CA ALA A 311 -9.62 -28.80 -18.08
C ALA A 311 -8.87 -29.00 -16.75
N PHE A 312 -7.97 -29.97 -16.69
CA PHE A 312 -7.17 -30.29 -15.50
C PHE A 312 -5.97 -29.36 -15.35
N PHE A 313 -5.40 -28.86 -16.44
CA PHE A 313 -4.20 -28.02 -16.43
C PHE A 313 -4.53 -26.57 -16.02
N GLY A 314 -3.98 -26.14 -14.87
CA GLY A 314 -4.09 -24.77 -14.38
C GLY A 314 -4.81 -24.62 -13.01
N PRO A 315 -6.01 -25.17 -12.79
CA PRO A 315 -6.68 -25.10 -11.48
C PRO A 315 -5.92 -25.88 -10.39
N PRO A 316 -6.12 -25.54 -9.10
CA PRO A 316 -5.59 -26.33 -7.98
C PRO A 316 -6.05 -27.80 -8.05
N LEU A 317 -5.16 -28.72 -7.66
CA LEU A 317 -5.42 -30.18 -7.76
C LEU A 317 -6.72 -30.62 -7.09
N GLN A 318 -7.01 -30.09 -5.90
CA GLN A 318 -8.26 -30.39 -5.17
C GLN A 318 -9.49 -30.01 -5.98
N VAL A 319 -9.46 -28.83 -6.62
CA VAL A 319 -10.58 -28.36 -7.47
C VAL A 319 -10.72 -29.22 -8.71
N SER A 320 -9.60 -29.63 -9.30
CA SER A 320 -9.60 -30.47 -10.50
C SER A 320 -10.10 -31.88 -10.20
N PHE A 321 -9.64 -32.53 -9.13
CA PHE A 321 -10.06 -33.87 -8.77
C PHE A 321 -11.48 -33.95 -8.22
N ALA A 322 -11.98 -32.88 -7.57
CA ALA A 322 -13.37 -32.82 -7.12
C ALA A 322 -14.40 -32.95 -8.27
N ARG A 323 -14.00 -32.83 -9.53
CA ARG A 323 -14.86 -33.10 -10.69
C ARG A 323 -15.03 -34.60 -10.95
N TYR A 324 -14.15 -35.43 -10.42
CA TYR A 324 -14.09 -36.85 -10.70
C TYR A 324 -14.35 -37.74 -9.48
N PHE A 325 -14.24 -37.20 -8.26
CA PHE A 325 -14.41 -37.93 -7.00
C PHE A 325 -15.46 -37.24 -6.14
N ASP A 326 -16.24 -38.04 -5.39
CA ASP A 326 -17.44 -37.57 -4.70
C ASP A 326 -17.16 -37.17 -3.23
N SER A 327 -16.10 -37.66 -2.63
CA SER A 327 -15.73 -37.38 -1.24
C SER A 327 -14.39 -36.66 -1.11
N GLU A 328 -14.26 -35.84 -0.10
CA GLU A 328 -13.00 -35.13 0.21
C GLU A 328 -11.83 -36.09 0.42
N ALA A 329 -12.08 -37.22 1.08
CA ALA A 329 -11.06 -38.25 1.30
C ALA A 329 -10.56 -38.90 0.00
N GLU A 330 -11.44 -39.13 -0.97
CA GLU A 330 -11.06 -39.62 -2.29
C GLU A 330 -10.27 -38.59 -3.09
N VAL A 331 -10.66 -37.33 -3.01
CA VAL A 331 -9.95 -36.22 -3.64
C VAL A 331 -8.53 -36.10 -3.06
N ASP A 332 -8.39 -36.14 -1.75
CA ASP A 332 -7.08 -36.08 -1.09
C ASP A 332 -6.21 -37.28 -1.48
N HIS A 333 -6.77 -38.46 -1.53
CA HIS A 333 -6.05 -39.65 -1.97
C HIS A 333 -5.59 -39.53 -3.46
N ALA A 334 -6.45 -39.01 -4.31
CA ALA A 334 -6.10 -38.77 -5.73
C ALA A 334 -4.99 -37.73 -5.87
N VAL A 335 -5.01 -36.68 -5.04
CA VAL A 335 -3.94 -35.68 -4.99
C VAL A 335 -2.61 -36.31 -4.54
N ASP A 336 -2.63 -37.24 -3.59
CA ASP A 336 -1.42 -37.91 -3.10
C ASP A 336 -0.83 -38.85 -4.16
N VAL A 337 -1.66 -39.65 -4.84
CA VAL A 337 -1.23 -40.51 -5.96
C VAL A 337 -0.65 -39.64 -7.09
N TYR A 338 -1.33 -38.58 -7.46
CA TYR A 338 -0.86 -37.64 -8.47
C TYR A 338 0.53 -37.06 -8.11
N ARG A 339 0.68 -36.59 -6.86
CA ARG A 339 1.94 -35.98 -6.40
C ARG A 339 3.08 -36.99 -6.39
N ALA A 340 2.83 -38.22 -5.98
CA ALA A 340 3.84 -39.25 -5.98
C ALA A 340 4.37 -39.54 -7.39
N TYR A 341 3.47 -39.72 -8.35
CA TYR A 341 3.84 -39.92 -9.76
C TYR A 341 4.56 -38.71 -10.35
N ASN A 342 3.98 -37.52 -10.15
CA ASN A 342 4.52 -36.25 -10.63
C ASN A 342 5.97 -36.04 -10.15
N LYS A 343 6.24 -36.29 -8.87
CA LYS A 343 7.57 -36.14 -8.29
C LYS A 343 8.57 -37.18 -8.85
N ALA A 344 8.13 -38.42 -9.06
CA ALA A 344 8.98 -39.47 -9.54
C ALA A 344 9.41 -39.28 -11.01
N HIS A 345 8.58 -38.67 -11.86
CA HIS A 345 8.84 -38.51 -13.29
C HIS A 345 9.12 -37.06 -13.71
N HIS A 346 9.33 -36.19 -12.72
CA HIS A 346 9.54 -34.76 -12.96
C HIS A 346 10.70 -34.49 -13.92
N ASP A 347 11.87 -35.05 -13.64
CA ASP A 347 13.08 -34.77 -14.38
C ASP A 347 13.09 -35.40 -15.81
N GLU A 348 12.19 -36.34 -16.05
CA GLU A 348 12.05 -36.98 -17.37
C GLU A 348 11.14 -36.22 -18.33
N LEU A 349 10.13 -35.51 -17.76
CA LEU A 349 9.01 -34.94 -18.54
C LEU A 349 8.92 -33.42 -18.50
N VAL A 350 9.85 -32.75 -17.79
CA VAL A 350 9.89 -31.27 -17.70
C VAL A 350 11.02 -30.72 -18.53
N THR A 351 10.70 -29.72 -19.37
CA THR A 351 11.69 -29.03 -20.24
C THR A 351 11.49 -27.50 -20.11
N LEU A 352 12.46 -26.73 -20.61
CA LEU A 352 12.30 -25.28 -20.78
C LEU A 352 11.55 -24.96 -22.07
N PHE A 353 10.74 -23.92 -22.06
CA PHE A 353 10.30 -23.32 -23.30
C PHE A 353 11.50 -22.70 -24.05
N ASP A 354 11.40 -22.66 -25.38
CA ASP A 354 12.46 -22.09 -26.21
C ASP A 354 12.71 -20.61 -25.88
N GLY A 355 13.98 -20.23 -25.77
CA GLY A 355 14.41 -18.88 -25.48
C GLY A 355 14.39 -18.47 -23.98
N VAL A 356 13.81 -19.27 -23.07
CA VAL A 356 13.70 -18.92 -21.66
C VAL A 356 15.06 -18.62 -21.03
N GLU A 357 16.02 -19.52 -21.14
CA GLU A 357 17.34 -19.31 -20.52
C GLU A 357 18.05 -18.07 -21.08
N GLU A 358 17.97 -17.86 -22.40
CA GLU A 358 18.53 -16.67 -23.06
C GLU A 358 17.94 -15.39 -22.53
N VAL A 359 16.61 -15.35 -22.37
CA VAL A 359 15.89 -14.18 -21.85
C VAL A 359 16.26 -13.92 -20.40
N LEU A 360 16.23 -14.94 -19.53
CA LEU A 360 16.59 -14.77 -18.12
C LEU A 360 18.01 -14.25 -17.95
N ARG A 361 18.95 -14.79 -18.68
CA ARG A 361 20.34 -14.31 -18.70
C ARG A 361 20.42 -12.86 -19.15
N THR A 362 19.77 -12.51 -20.27
CA THR A 362 19.78 -11.14 -20.81
C THR A 362 19.19 -10.14 -19.84
N LEU A 363 18.07 -10.47 -19.17
CA LEU A 363 17.45 -9.62 -18.16
C LEU A 363 18.37 -9.43 -16.94
N LYS A 364 19.07 -10.49 -16.51
CA LYS A 364 20.08 -10.38 -15.43
C LYS A 364 21.26 -9.50 -15.83
N GLU A 365 21.79 -9.66 -17.03
CA GLU A 365 22.87 -8.82 -17.57
C GLU A 365 22.45 -7.35 -17.66
N ARG A 366 21.18 -7.08 -17.95
CA ARG A 366 20.58 -5.74 -17.89
C ARG A 366 20.38 -5.22 -16.46
N GLY A 367 20.56 -6.07 -15.45
CA GLY A 367 20.43 -5.73 -14.03
C GLY A 367 18.98 -5.75 -13.51
N CYS A 368 18.07 -6.46 -14.16
CA CYS A 368 16.74 -6.73 -13.63
C CYS A 368 16.81 -7.71 -12.45
N SER A 369 15.94 -7.53 -11.48
CA SER A 369 15.69 -8.53 -10.43
C SER A 369 14.65 -9.52 -10.97
N LEU A 370 14.92 -10.82 -10.82
CA LEU A 370 14.05 -11.86 -11.33
C LEU A 370 13.43 -12.66 -10.18
N GLY A 371 12.11 -12.87 -10.25
CA GLY A 371 11.37 -13.66 -9.26
C GLY A 371 10.51 -14.73 -9.90
N VAL A 372 10.17 -15.75 -9.13
CA VAL A 372 9.19 -16.79 -9.49
C VAL A 372 8.10 -16.85 -8.43
N MET A 373 6.84 -16.87 -8.87
CA MET A 373 5.67 -17.09 -8.03
C MET A 373 4.76 -18.14 -8.65
N SER A 374 4.64 -19.29 -8.00
CA SER A 374 3.82 -20.41 -8.48
C SER A 374 2.78 -20.84 -7.44
N ASN A 375 1.64 -21.37 -7.91
CA ASN A 375 0.65 -22.02 -7.02
C ASN A 375 1.08 -23.44 -6.60
N LYS A 376 2.16 -23.99 -7.18
CA LYS A 376 2.76 -25.26 -6.73
C LYS A 376 3.50 -25.09 -5.40
N LYS A 377 3.68 -26.19 -4.68
CA LYS A 377 4.48 -26.21 -3.46
C LYS A 377 5.93 -25.83 -3.74
N ARG A 378 6.52 -25.16 -2.78
CA ARG A 378 7.89 -24.64 -2.86
C ARG A 378 8.92 -25.71 -3.26
N ASP A 379 8.85 -26.91 -2.70
CA ASP A 379 9.78 -27.99 -3.01
C ASP A 379 9.73 -28.44 -4.48
N ILE A 380 8.54 -28.40 -5.11
CA ILE A 380 8.36 -28.71 -6.53
C ILE A 380 8.87 -27.56 -7.41
N VAL A 381 8.67 -26.33 -6.99
CA VAL A 381 9.21 -25.15 -7.70
C VAL A 381 10.74 -25.21 -7.71
N ASP A 382 11.36 -25.46 -6.55
CA ASP A 382 12.82 -25.55 -6.42
C ASP A 382 13.38 -26.72 -7.24
N MET A 383 12.66 -27.85 -7.31
CA MET A 383 13.03 -29.00 -8.14
C MET A 383 13.04 -28.63 -9.62
N GLY A 384 11.99 -27.96 -10.12
CA GLY A 384 11.92 -27.50 -11.51
C GLY A 384 13.02 -26.52 -11.87
N LEU A 385 13.28 -25.54 -11.01
CA LEU A 385 14.34 -24.54 -11.21
C LEU A 385 15.74 -25.17 -11.17
N SER A 386 15.95 -26.16 -10.32
CA SER A 386 17.24 -26.88 -10.20
C SER A 386 17.49 -27.81 -11.38
N HIS A 387 16.48 -28.61 -11.76
CA HIS A 387 16.57 -29.54 -12.88
C HIS A 387 16.89 -28.82 -14.17
N THR A 388 16.19 -27.74 -14.46
CA THR A 388 16.37 -26.93 -15.68
C THR A 388 17.59 -25.99 -15.63
N GLY A 389 18.21 -25.84 -14.47
CA GLY A 389 19.39 -25.00 -14.25
C GLY A 389 19.13 -23.49 -14.28
N ILE A 390 17.89 -23.05 -14.43
CA ILE A 390 17.54 -21.61 -14.48
C ILE A 390 17.49 -20.96 -13.10
N GLY A 391 17.47 -21.72 -12.03
CA GLY A 391 17.45 -21.19 -10.65
C GLY A 391 18.58 -20.21 -10.35
N ARG A 392 19.74 -20.33 -11.05
CA ARG A 392 20.88 -19.39 -10.93
C ARG A 392 20.57 -17.96 -11.35
N TYR A 393 19.51 -17.72 -12.10
CA TYR A 393 19.09 -16.40 -12.54
C TYR A 393 18.05 -15.77 -11.62
N ILE A 394 17.41 -16.56 -10.74
CA ILE A 394 16.27 -16.16 -9.94
C ILE A 394 16.74 -15.65 -8.56
N ASP A 395 16.29 -14.45 -8.19
CA ASP A 395 16.67 -13.79 -6.94
C ASP A 395 15.67 -14.06 -5.80
N ALA A 396 14.40 -14.37 -6.13
CA ALA A 396 13.37 -14.69 -5.15
C ALA A 396 12.40 -15.73 -5.72
N VAL A 397 11.98 -16.66 -4.88
CA VAL A 397 11.07 -17.76 -5.25
C VAL A 397 10.00 -17.89 -4.17
N LEU A 398 8.74 -18.02 -4.59
CA LEU A 398 7.60 -18.23 -3.70
C LEU A 398 6.72 -19.37 -4.19
N GLY A 399 6.47 -20.36 -3.33
CA GLY A 399 5.55 -21.46 -3.56
C GLY A 399 4.15 -21.21 -3.03
N GLY A 400 3.17 -21.96 -3.52
CA GLY A 400 1.77 -21.84 -3.14
C GLY A 400 1.48 -22.23 -1.69
N ASP A 401 2.34 -23.01 -1.05
CA ASP A 401 2.24 -23.39 0.36
C ASP A 401 2.78 -22.32 1.32
N GLU A 402 3.37 -21.25 0.80
CA GLU A 402 3.89 -20.12 1.55
C GLU A 402 2.89 -18.94 1.59
N ILE A 403 1.74 -19.04 0.93
CA ILE A 403 0.72 -17.98 0.81
C ILE A 403 -0.64 -18.48 1.26
N ASP A 404 -1.45 -17.56 1.81
CA ASP A 404 -2.82 -17.88 2.25
C ASP A 404 -3.83 -17.81 1.11
N ARG A 405 -3.54 -17.01 0.09
CA ARG A 405 -4.44 -16.76 -1.04
C ARG A 405 -3.71 -16.95 -2.36
N PRO A 406 -4.04 -18.02 -3.10
CA PRO A 406 -3.43 -18.29 -4.40
C PRO A 406 -3.87 -17.28 -5.47
N LYS A 407 -3.20 -17.28 -6.63
CA LYS A 407 -3.65 -16.53 -7.82
C LYS A 407 -5.13 -16.91 -8.13
N PRO A 408 -6.01 -15.95 -8.43
CA PRO A 408 -5.73 -14.57 -8.89
C PRO A 408 -5.57 -13.51 -7.78
N ASP A 409 -5.44 -13.88 -6.50
CA ASP A 409 -5.07 -12.90 -5.47
C ASP A 409 -3.60 -12.46 -5.69
N PRO A 410 -3.30 -11.14 -5.62
CA PRO A 410 -1.95 -10.64 -5.86
C PRO A 410 -0.99 -10.87 -4.70
N GLN A 411 -1.39 -11.50 -3.60
CA GLN A 411 -0.59 -11.67 -2.39
C GLN A 411 0.80 -12.26 -2.66
N GLY A 412 0.86 -13.33 -3.46
CA GLY A 412 2.13 -13.99 -3.76
C GLY A 412 3.08 -13.09 -4.55
N ILE A 413 2.58 -12.40 -5.59
CA ILE A 413 3.40 -11.49 -6.39
C ILE A 413 3.92 -10.33 -5.53
N LEU A 414 3.06 -9.76 -4.67
CA LEU A 414 3.44 -8.69 -3.75
C LEU A 414 4.52 -9.12 -2.74
N ARG A 415 4.49 -10.38 -2.27
CA ARG A 415 5.54 -10.92 -1.40
C ARG A 415 6.87 -11.04 -2.13
N VAL A 416 6.86 -11.57 -3.36
CA VAL A 416 8.07 -11.63 -4.21
C VAL A 416 8.63 -10.23 -4.47
N CYS A 417 7.78 -9.24 -4.74
CA CYS A 417 8.20 -7.82 -4.85
C CYS A 417 8.93 -7.34 -3.58
N GLY A 418 8.38 -7.68 -2.41
CA GLY A 418 8.99 -7.33 -1.12
C GLY A 418 10.36 -7.99 -0.92
N GLU A 419 10.51 -9.26 -1.26
CA GLU A 419 11.79 -9.98 -1.19
C GLU A 419 12.83 -9.40 -2.17
N LEU A 420 12.39 -9.06 -3.37
CA LEU A 420 13.21 -8.38 -4.38
C LEU A 420 13.48 -6.91 -4.04
N ARG A 421 12.79 -6.36 -3.05
CA ARG A 421 12.84 -4.93 -2.64
C ARG A 421 12.43 -3.98 -3.78
N HIS A 422 11.50 -4.41 -4.61
CA HIS A 422 10.92 -3.62 -5.69
C HIS A 422 9.51 -3.14 -5.36
N ASP A 423 9.19 -1.95 -5.85
CA ASP A 423 7.82 -1.45 -5.82
C ASP A 423 6.96 -2.18 -6.84
N HIS A 424 5.72 -2.47 -6.46
CA HIS A 424 4.76 -3.15 -7.32
C HIS A 424 4.42 -2.41 -8.64
N ASP A 425 4.70 -1.11 -8.73
CA ASP A 425 4.53 -0.32 -9.97
C ASP A 425 5.66 -0.53 -10.98
N ASN A 426 6.81 -1.05 -10.52
CA ASN A 426 7.96 -1.30 -11.36
C ASN A 426 8.17 -2.81 -11.52
N VAL A 427 7.06 -3.51 -11.78
CA VAL A 427 7.02 -4.97 -11.92
C VAL A 427 6.39 -5.34 -13.23
N VAL A 428 7.06 -6.24 -13.94
CA VAL A 428 6.50 -6.99 -15.07
C VAL A 428 6.18 -8.38 -14.57
N TYR A 429 4.92 -8.78 -14.66
CA TYR A 429 4.50 -10.15 -14.35
C TYR A 429 4.19 -10.92 -15.62
N VAL A 430 4.80 -12.09 -15.78
CA VAL A 430 4.66 -12.95 -16.95
C VAL A 430 4.00 -14.26 -16.56
N GLY A 431 2.93 -14.63 -17.24
CA GLY A 431 2.21 -15.88 -17.00
C GLY A 431 1.42 -16.34 -18.22
N ASP A 432 0.97 -17.60 -18.22
CA ASP A 432 0.25 -18.25 -19.33
C ASP A 432 -1.24 -18.52 -19.04
N SER A 433 -1.72 -18.16 -17.85
CA SER A 433 -3.09 -18.45 -17.42
C SER A 433 -3.91 -17.19 -17.12
N PRO A 434 -5.26 -17.28 -17.20
CA PRO A 434 -6.13 -16.18 -16.76
C PRO A 434 -5.84 -15.71 -15.34
N SER A 435 -5.56 -16.62 -14.41
CA SER A 435 -5.27 -16.29 -13.01
C SER A 435 -4.00 -15.46 -12.83
N ASP A 436 -3.03 -15.59 -13.74
CA ASP A 436 -1.80 -14.80 -13.76
C ASP A 436 -2.09 -13.35 -14.14
N ILE A 437 -2.84 -13.18 -15.24
CA ILE A 437 -3.19 -11.86 -15.74
C ILE A 437 -4.08 -11.11 -14.76
N GLU A 438 -5.04 -11.79 -14.16
CA GLU A 438 -5.90 -11.19 -13.12
C GLU A 438 -5.08 -10.81 -11.88
N ALA A 439 -4.17 -11.66 -11.41
CA ALA A 439 -3.30 -11.37 -10.27
C ALA A 439 -2.44 -10.12 -10.53
N ALA A 440 -1.82 -10.03 -11.70
CA ALA A 440 -1.04 -8.88 -12.11
C ALA A 440 -1.88 -7.59 -12.17
N LYS A 441 -3.08 -7.66 -12.76
CA LYS A 441 -4.01 -6.52 -12.84
C LYS A 441 -4.51 -6.06 -11.47
N ASN A 442 -4.76 -7.00 -10.57
CA ASN A 442 -5.23 -6.70 -9.20
C ASN A 442 -4.20 -5.91 -8.37
N MET A 443 -2.92 -5.94 -8.76
CA MET A 443 -1.88 -5.10 -8.16
C MET A 443 -1.41 -3.95 -9.05
N ALA A 444 -2.00 -3.78 -10.24
CA ALA A 444 -1.59 -2.80 -11.26
C ALA A 444 -0.15 -2.99 -11.77
N ALA A 445 0.34 -4.23 -11.80
CA ALA A 445 1.60 -4.57 -12.46
C ALA A 445 1.43 -4.61 -13.98
N PHE A 446 2.55 -4.49 -14.71
CA PHE A 446 2.55 -4.68 -16.16
C PHE A 446 2.40 -6.18 -16.46
N SER A 447 1.23 -6.58 -16.94
CA SER A 447 0.92 -7.98 -17.23
C SER A 447 1.34 -8.38 -18.63
N VAL A 448 2.10 -9.48 -18.75
CA VAL A 448 2.48 -10.09 -20.01
C VAL A 448 1.87 -11.49 -20.07
N ALA A 449 1.03 -11.73 -21.05
CA ALA A 449 0.48 -13.04 -21.32
C ALA A 449 1.40 -13.79 -22.29
N PHE A 450 1.91 -14.95 -21.87
CA PHE A 450 2.65 -15.85 -22.74
C PHE A 450 1.70 -16.92 -23.31
N VAL A 451 1.56 -16.93 -24.62
CA VAL A 451 0.70 -17.89 -25.33
C VAL A 451 1.53 -19.12 -25.69
N SER A 452 1.67 -20.02 -24.72
CA SER A 452 2.33 -21.31 -24.94
C SER A 452 1.43 -22.34 -25.67
N ASP A 453 0.10 -22.10 -25.59
CA ASP A 453 -0.92 -22.93 -26.26
C ASP A 453 -1.94 -21.99 -26.93
N ALA A 454 -2.02 -22.09 -28.28
CA ALA A 454 -2.93 -21.26 -29.07
C ALA A 454 -4.41 -21.40 -28.68
N SER A 455 -4.82 -22.51 -28.06
CA SER A 455 -6.19 -22.69 -27.56
C SER A 455 -6.58 -21.75 -26.42
N ARG A 456 -5.60 -21.14 -25.76
CA ARG A 456 -5.78 -20.22 -24.63
C ARG A 456 -5.74 -18.73 -25.01
N GLU A 457 -5.32 -18.44 -26.25
CA GLU A 457 -5.08 -17.07 -26.69
C GLU A 457 -6.32 -16.17 -26.54
N GLU A 458 -7.48 -16.65 -26.97
CA GLU A 458 -8.74 -15.88 -26.87
C GLU A 458 -9.08 -15.55 -25.40
N ALA A 459 -8.92 -16.51 -24.50
CA ALA A 459 -9.19 -16.32 -23.08
C ALA A 459 -8.21 -15.32 -22.43
N LEU A 460 -6.93 -15.36 -22.80
CA LEU A 460 -5.92 -14.42 -22.35
C LEU A 460 -6.16 -13.01 -22.90
N GLN A 461 -6.50 -12.92 -24.19
CA GLN A 461 -6.77 -11.66 -24.89
C GLN A 461 -8.02 -10.95 -24.32
N ALA A 462 -9.06 -11.72 -23.95
CA ALA A 462 -10.28 -11.21 -23.32
C ALA A 462 -10.00 -10.48 -21.98
N LEU A 463 -8.92 -10.86 -21.29
CA LEU A 463 -8.48 -10.19 -20.07
C LEU A 463 -7.67 -8.91 -20.33
N SER A 464 -7.41 -8.55 -21.60
CA SER A 464 -6.67 -7.35 -21.98
C SER A 464 -5.34 -7.20 -21.18
N PRO A 465 -4.37 -8.12 -21.34
CA PRO A 465 -3.04 -7.97 -20.78
C PRO A 465 -2.34 -6.74 -21.36
N CYS A 466 -1.33 -6.20 -20.67
CA CYS A 466 -0.55 -5.06 -21.18
C CYS A 466 0.28 -5.44 -22.42
N ALA A 467 0.69 -6.71 -22.52
CA ALA A 467 1.30 -7.29 -23.71
C ALA A 467 0.94 -8.78 -23.82
N LEU A 468 0.93 -9.28 -25.04
CA LEU A 468 0.75 -10.70 -25.35
C LEU A 468 1.93 -11.10 -26.23
N ILE A 469 2.60 -12.20 -25.88
CA ILE A 469 3.78 -12.73 -26.57
C ILE A 469 3.56 -14.20 -26.95
N HIS A 470 4.07 -14.58 -28.10
CA HIS A 470 4.06 -15.97 -28.59
C HIS A 470 5.45 -16.61 -28.53
N GLU A 471 6.50 -15.80 -28.63
CA GLU A 471 7.86 -16.22 -28.42
C GLU A 471 8.41 -15.57 -27.13
N PHE A 472 9.06 -16.38 -26.30
CA PHE A 472 9.57 -15.88 -25.02
C PHE A 472 10.61 -14.75 -25.20
N ARG A 473 11.34 -14.74 -26.32
CA ARG A 473 12.32 -13.71 -26.67
C ARG A 473 11.73 -12.32 -26.85
N GLU A 474 10.44 -12.20 -27.19
CA GLU A 474 9.76 -10.90 -27.31
C GLU A 474 9.78 -10.11 -26.00
N LEU A 475 9.91 -10.80 -24.85
CA LEU A 475 10.01 -10.17 -23.54
C LEU A 475 11.24 -9.24 -23.42
N ILE A 476 12.33 -9.55 -24.13
CA ILE A 476 13.54 -8.72 -24.17
C ILE A 476 13.24 -7.31 -24.71
N ASP A 477 12.33 -7.22 -25.68
CA ASP A 477 11.93 -5.96 -26.30
C ASP A 477 10.89 -5.20 -25.46
N ILE A 478 10.08 -5.93 -24.72
CA ILE A 478 9.13 -5.35 -23.76
C ILE A 478 9.87 -4.73 -22.59
N VAL A 479 10.88 -5.42 -22.03
CA VAL A 479 11.69 -4.96 -20.88
C VAL A 479 12.88 -4.12 -21.37
N LYS A 480 12.64 -3.02 -22.12
CA LYS A 480 13.67 -2.07 -22.53
C LYS A 480 14.08 -1.12 -21.40
N GLU A 481 15.35 -0.66 -21.42
CA GLU A 481 15.98 0.17 -20.38
C GLU A 481 15.28 1.51 -20.10
N GLU A 482 14.41 1.99 -20.99
CA GLU A 482 13.88 3.35 -20.96
C GLU A 482 12.35 3.47 -20.96
N ARG A 483 11.59 2.38 -20.84
CA ARG A 483 10.13 2.54 -20.72
C ARG A 483 9.78 3.16 -19.38
N GLU A 484 9.16 4.31 -19.44
CA GLU A 484 8.34 4.83 -18.36
C GLU A 484 7.09 3.94 -18.28
N TRP A 485 7.12 2.90 -17.45
CA TRP A 485 5.97 2.03 -17.18
C TRP A 485 4.76 2.82 -16.67
N SER A 486 5.02 4.09 -16.22
CA SER A 486 4.01 5.06 -15.83
C SER A 486 3.28 5.75 -16.99
N ASP A 487 3.79 5.67 -18.22
CA ASP A 487 3.22 6.37 -19.38
C ASP A 487 2.40 5.46 -20.31
N THR A 488 2.34 4.17 -20.05
CA THR A 488 1.41 3.28 -20.75
C THR A 488 0.00 3.44 -20.18
N THR A 489 -0.68 4.47 -20.66
CA THR A 489 -2.14 4.58 -20.65
C THR A 489 -2.68 3.45 -21.53
N ILE A 490 -2.97 2.31 -20.93
CA ILE A 490 -3.83 1.29 -21.53
C ILE A 490 -4.89 0.98 -20.48
N TRP A 491 -6.06 1.53 -20.73
CA TRP A 491 -7.34 1.21 -20.11
C TRP A 491 -8.20 0.46 -21.11
#